data_87886a692399166c8a47dfe3bedfa1fa
#
_entry.id   87886a692399166c8a47dfe3bedfa1fa
#
_cell.length_a   1.000
_cell.length_b   1.000
_cell.length_c   1.000
_cell.angle_alpha   90.00
_cell.angle_beta   90.00
_cell.angle_gamma   90.00
#
_symmetry.space_group_name_H-M   'P 1'
#
loop_
_entity.id
_entity.type
_entity.pdbx_description
1 polymer ?
#
loop_
_entity_poly.entity_id
_entity_poly.type
_entity_poly.pdbx_seq_one_letter_code
_entity_poly.pdbx_strand_id
1 'polypeptide(L)'
;MSAKNKPIIQMKSSQKVAKFLDSNALHKKDFAEMIGVTLSYVYNLIDNTIPFSTRSTTLERIATVMDIDADEFEEYKIPQEPILIDDSIEFIKDSIKMKGLSIVNFLKAFPRKKRLEMVDLLRGAMPLPIDFKELTMIAQVLDLKKDEIYPLWENRLRQVLEASGMNINANSALINTMFDCSKKFINLK
;
A
#
# COMPACT_ATOMS: atom_id res chain seq x y z
N MET A 1 44.03 10.96 -19.71
CA MET A 1 42.91 11.91 -19.60
C MET A 1 41.98 11.39 -18.50
N SER A 2 42.04 12.04 -17.34
CA SER A 2 41.29 11.61 -16.15
C SER A 2 39.84 12.10 -16.25
N ALA A 3 38.88 11.18 -16.30
CA ALA A 3 37.47 11.51 -16.25
C ALA A 3 37.18 12.10 -14.87
N LYS A 4 36.91 13.40 -14.82
CA LYS A 4 36.44 14.09 -13.61
C LYS A 4 35.09 13.48 -13.24
N ASN A 5 35.05 12.65 -12.16
CA ASN A 5 33.83 12.27 -11.49
C ASN A 5 33.10 13.57 -11.07
N LYS A 6 32.03 13.91 -11.79
CA LYS A 6 31.10 14.93 -11.31
C LYS A 6 30.51 14.42 -9.99
N PRO A 7 30.51 15.22 -8.92
CA PRO A 7 29.84 14.82 -7.69
C PRO A 7 28.37 14.58 -8.02
N ILE A 8 27.87 13.38 -7.69
CA ILE A 8 26.43 13.09 -7.72
C ILE A 8 25.83 13.97 -6.64
N ILE A 9 25.18 15.06 -7.03
CA ILE A 9 24.45 15.92 -6.11
C ILE A 9 23.24 15.11 -5.64
N GLN A 10 23.35 14.53 -4.44
CA GLN A 10 22.26 13.81 -3.82
C GLN A 10 21.11 14.78 -3.55
N MET A 11 19.93 14.47 -4.09
CA MET A 11 18.76 15.33 -3.94
C MET A 11 18.22 15.21 -2.53
N LYS A 12 18.01 16.33 -1.84
CA LYS A 12 17.40 16.34 -0.50
C LYS A 12 16.02 15.71 -0.51
N SER A 13 15.62 15.08 0.60
CA SER A 13 14.33 14.41 0.74
C SER A 13 13.12 15.32 0.41
N SER A 14 13.14 16.58 0.88
CA SER A 14 12.12 17.58 0.53
C SER A 14 12.00 17.84 -0.98
N GLN A 15 13.14 17.87 -1.69
CA GLN A 15 13.18 18.06 -3.13
C GLN A 15 12.68 16.84 -3.90
N LYS A 16 12.97 15.62 -3.40
CA LYS A 16 12.42 14.38 -3.97
C LYS A 16 10.89 14.39 -3.94
N VAL A 17 10.33 14.72 -2.78
CA VAL A 17 8.86 14.80 -2.62
C VAL A 17 8.26 15.91 -3.49
N ALA A 18 8.83 17.11 -3.49
CA ALA A 18 8.35 18.22 -4.31
C ALA A 18 8.34 17.84 -5.79
N LYS A 19 9.45 17.30 -6.31
CA LYS A 19 9.57 16.84 -7.70
C LYS A 19 8.56 15.76 -8.04
N PHE A 20 8.33 14.80 -7.14
CA PHE A 20 7.33 13.76 -7.34
C PHE A 20 5.92 14.34 -7.50
N LEU A 21 5.53 15.28 -6.62
CA LEU A 21 4.22 15.93 -6.69
C LEU A 21 4.03 16.66 -8.03
N ASP A 22 5.04 17.40 -8.47
CA ASP A 22 5.01 18.14 -9.74
C ASP A 22 4.96 17.21 -10.95
N SER A 23 5.81 16.16 -10.96
CA SER A 23 5.88 15.19 -12.07
C SER A 23 4.60 14.39 -12.26
N ASN A 24 3.85 14.14 -11.19
CA ASN A 24 2.59 13.39 -11.22
C ASN A 24 1.35 14.29 -11.24
N ALA A 25 1.52 15.60 -11.34
CA ALA A 25 0.43 16.58 -11.21
C ALA A 25 -0.49 16.27 -10.01
N LEU A 26 0.14 15.86 -8.89
CA LEU A 26 -0.56 15.43 -7.69
C LEU A 26 -0.78 16.61 -6.75
N HIS A 27 -2.03 16.94 -6.47
CA HIS A 27 -2.35 18.01 -5.53
C HIS A 27 -1.85 17.68 -4.13
N LYS A 28 -1.22 18.64 -3.46
CA LYS A 28 -0.71 18.50 -2.07
C LYS A 28 -1.78 18.03 -1.10
N LYS A 29 -3.06 18.41 -1.32
CA LYS A 29 -4.18 17.94 -0.51
C LYS A 29 -4.43 16.44 -0.68
N ASP A 30 -4.45 15.95 -1.92
CA ASP A 30 -4.65 14.52 -2.19
C ASP A 30 -3.47 13.69 -1.64
N PHE A 31 -2.24 14.19 -1.77
CA PHE A 31 -1.06 13.56 -1.19
C PHE A 31 -1.13 13.51 0.34
N ALA A 32 -1.53 14.61 1.00
CA ALA A 32 -1.72 14.65 2.44
C ALA A 32 -2.72 13.58 2.93
N GLU A 33 -3.84 13.42 2.21
CA GLU A 33 -4.84 12.39 2.49
C GLU A 33 -4.28 10.96 2.31
N MET A 34 -3.46 10.73 1.28
CA MET A 34 -2.84 9.41 1.02
C MET A 34 -1.86 9.01 2.13
N ILE A 35 -1.05 9.94 2.62
CA ILE A 35 -0.04 9.63 3.66
C ILE A 35 -0.55 9.87 5.09
N GLY A 36 -1.79 10.32 5.27
CA GLY A 36 -2.45 10.48 6.56
C GLY A 36 -1.92 11.66 7.40
N VAL A 37 -1.62 12.78 6.74
CA VAL A 37 -1.13 14.00 7.40
C VAL A 37 -1.98 15.23 7.03
N THR A 38 -1.73 16.35 7.69
CA THR A 38 -2.40 17.62 7.33
C THR A 38 -1.76 18.26 6.09
N LEU A 39 -2.53 19.09 5.39
CA LEU A 39 -2.02 19.87 4.26
C LEU A 39 -0.84 20.78 4.67
N SER A 40 -0.93 21.42 5.84
CA SER A 40 0.16 22.25 6.37
C SER A 40 1.44 21.44 6.59
N TYR A 41 1.32 20.18 7.00
CA TYR A 41 2.46 19.29 7.14
C TYR A 41 3.15 19.03 5.79
N VAL A 42 2.38 18.85 4.71
CA VAL A 42 2.94 18.66 3.36
C VAL A 42 3.67 19.92 2.88
N TYR A 43 3.14 21.12 3.17
CA TYR A 43 3.86 22.36 2.85
C TYR A 43 5.21 22.44 3.57
N ASN A 44 5.26 22.11 4.86
CA ASN A 44 6.51 22.07 5.62
C ASN A 44 7.47 20.97 5.09
N LEU A 45 6.94 19.83 4.68
CA LEU A 45 7.72 18.70 4.17
C LEU A 45 8.49 19.04 2.88
N ILE A 46 7.89 19.84 2.00
CA ILE A 46 8.49 20.23 0.71
C ILE A 46 9.27 21.55 0.78
N ASP A 47 9.26 22.24 1.92
CA ASP A 47 10.00 23.49 2.11
C ASP A 47 11.48 23.18 2.37
N ASN A 48 12.34 23.59 1.45
CA ASN A 48 13.79 23.38 1.54
C ASN A 48 14.48 24.21 2.63
N THR A 49 13.78 25.16 3.23
CA THR A 49 14.30 26.02 4.32
C THR A 49 14.08 25.39 5.69
N ILE A 50 13.17 24.41 5.80
CA ILE A 50 12.85 23.69 7.03
C ILE A 50 13.56 22.33 7.00
N PRO A 51 14.19 21.89 8.12
CA PRO A 51 14.73 20.54 8.19
C PRO A 51 13.66 19.49 7.90
N PHE A 52 13.95 18.57 6.97
CA PHE A 52 13.07 17.47 6.68
C PHE A 52 13.04 16.53 7.89
N SER A 53 11.97 16.60 8.66
CA SER A 53 11.78 15.81 9.88
C SER A 53 10.43 15.13 9.85
N THR A 54 10.45 13.80 9.85
CA THR A 54 9.21 13.00 9.86
C THR A 54 9.47 11.65 10.53
N ARG A 55 8.38 11.00 10.93
CA ARG A 55 8.44 9.66 11.54
C ARG A 55 8.67 8.61 10.47
N SER A 56 9.35 7.51 10.83
CA SER A 56 9.58 6.38 9.90
C SER A 56 8.30 5.87 9.23
N THR A 57 7.20 5.73 9.98
CA THR A 57 5.90 5.32 9.42
C THR A 57 5.35 6.28 8.36
N THR A 58 5.57 7.59 8.53
CA THR A 58 5.19 8.58 7.52
C THR A 58 6.12 8.51 6.30
N LEU A 59 7.41 8.26 6.49
CA LEU A 59 8.36 8.04 5.39
C LEU A 59 8.01 6.81 4.58
N GLU A 60 7.64 5.70 5.23
CA GLU A 60 7.18 4.49 4.55
C GLU A 60 5.95 4.75 3.70
N ARG A 61 4.97 5.52 4.21
CA ARG A 61 3.79 5.92 3.44
C ARG A 61 4.16 6.80 2.25
N ILE A 62 5.06 7.75 2.44
CA ILE A 62 5.58 8.60 1.36
C ILE A 62 6.26 7.73 0.30
N ALA A 63 7.17 6.84 0.70
CA ALA A 63 7.89 5.93 -0.17
C ALA A 63 6.92 5.03 -0.96
N THR A 64 5.93 4.44 -0.28
CA THR A 64 4.88 3.62 -0.92
C THR A 64 4.11 4.41 -1.99
N VAL A 65 3.69 5.66 -1.70
CA VAL A 65 2.99 6.49 -2.69
C VAL A 65 3.89 6.88 -3.85
N MET A 66 5.19 7.06 -3.60
CA MET A 66 6.19 7.40 -4.61
C MET A 66 6.69 6.18 -5.40
N ASP A 67 6.33 4.97 -4.99
CA ASP A 67 6.80 3.69 -5.56
C ASP A 67 8.34 3.57 -5.52
N ILE A 68 8.93 3.90 -4.35
CA ILE A 68 10.36 3.80 -4.05
C ILE A 68 10.56 3.12 -2.70
N ASP A 69 11.80 2.72 -2.40
CA ASP A 69 12.15 2.19 -1.10
C ASP A 69 12.29 3.31 -0.04
N ALA A 70 11.88 3.02 1.20
CA ALA A 70 11.91 4.02 2.27
C ALA A 70 13.35 4.42 2.67
N ASP A 71 14.32 3.55 2.45
CA ASP A 71 15.75 3.80 2.70
C ASP A 71 16.39 4.78 1.71
N GLU A 72 15.69 5.14 0.63
CA GLU A 72 16.10 6.25 -0.23
C GLU A 72 16.01 7.62 0.46
N PHE A 73 15.32 7.70 1.60
CA PHE A 73 15.30 8.89 2.45
C PHE A 73 16.38 8.82 3.53
N GLU A 74 17.27 9.82 3.59
CA GLU A 74 18.37 9.86 4.56
C GLU A 74 17.89 9.84 6.01
N GLU A 75 16.67 10.32 6.26
CA GLU A 75 16.05 10.41 7.58
C GLU A 75 15.38 9.13 8.02
N TYR A 76 15.29 8.13 7.15
CA TYR A 76 14.62 6.87 7.45
C TYR A 76 15.42 6.04 8.46
N LYS A 77 14.73 5.62 9.50
CA LYS A 77 15.26 4.66 10.49
C LYS A 77 14.38 3.44 10.44
N ILE A 78 14.98 2.26 10.34
CA ILE A 78 14.26 1.00 10.31
C ILE A 78 13.28 0.93 11.49
N PRO A 79 11.98 0.79 11.26
CA PRO A 79 11.01 0.69 12.34
C PRO A 79 11.23 -0.59 13.12
N GLN A 80 10.92 -0.56 14.42
CA GLN A 80 10.99 -1.75 15.28
C GLN A 80 9.78 -2.67 15.12
N GLU A 81 8.75 -2.23 14.40
CA GLU A 81 7.54 -3.00 14.18
C GLU A 81 7.72 -3.98 13.02
N PRO A 82 7.33 -5.26 13.19
CA PRO A 82 7.42 -6.24 12.12
C PRO A 82 6.47 -5.86 10.97
N ILE A 83 7.01 -5.82 9.75
CA ILE A 83 6.21 -5.72 8.52
C ILE A 83 5.60 -7.12 8.29
N LEU A 84 4.29 -7.16 8.07
CA LEU A 84 3.63 -8.40 7.65
C LEU A 84 4.07 -8.73 6.23
N ILE A 85 4.79 -9.84 6.07
CA ILE A 85 5.04 -10.41 4.74
C ILE A 85 3.79 -11.24 4.41
N ASP A 86 3.00 -10.76 3.46
CA ASP A 86 1.77 -11.43 3.02
C ASP A 86 1.80 -11.53 1.50
N ASP A 87 1.79 -12.77 0.98
CA ASP A 87 1.81 -13.06 -0.46
C ASP A 87 0.67 -12.35 -1.21
N SER A 88 -0.44 -12.07 -0.52
CA SER A 88 -1.57 -11.32 -1.10
C SER A 88 -1.22 -9.86 -1.38
N ILE A 89 -0.34 -9.24 -0.61
CA ILE A 89 0.12 -7.87 -0.83
C ILE A 89 1.02 -7.81 -2.07
N GLU A 90 1.94 -8.75 -2.21
CA GLU A 90 2.79 -8.87 -3.39
C GLU A 90 1.95 -9.12 -4.65
N PHE A 91 0.94 -9.99 -4.58
CA PHE A 91 0.00 -10.22 -5.67
C PHE A 91 -0.71 -8.92 -6.10
N ILE A 92 -1.16 -8.10 -5.14
CA ILE A 92 -1.80 -6.81 -5.44
C ILE A 92 -0.81 -5.85 -6.11
N LYS A 93 0.41 -5.74 -5.60
CA LYS A 93 1.46 -4.90 -6.20
C LYS A 93 1.79 -5.32 -7.63
N ASP A 94 1.93 -6.61 -7.86
CA ASP A 94 2.20 -7.15 -9.19
C ASP A 94 1.01 -6.92 -10.13
N SER A 95 -0.22 -7.04 -9.64
CA SER A 95 -1.43 -6.73 -10.42
C SER A 95 -1.49 -5.25 -10.83
N ILE A 96 -1.08 -4.33 -9.94
CA ILE A 96 -0.97 -2.90 -10.25
C ILE A 96 0.05 -2.69 -11.39
N LYS A 97 1.24 -3.33 -11.29
CA LYS A 97 2.30 -3.25 -12.30
C LYS A 97 1.85 -3.84 -13.63
N MET A 98 1.25 -5.03 -13.62
CA MET A 98 0.76 -5.69 -14.85
C MET A 98 -0.29 -4.86 -15.59
N LYS A 99 -1.09 -4.09 -14.86
CA LYS A 99 -2.05 -3.13 -15.46
C LYS A 99 -1.41 -1.84 -15.95
N GLY A 100 -0.13 -1.62 -15.70
CA GLY A 100 0.54 -0.36 -16.02
C GLY A 100 -0.01 0.82 -15.20
N LEU A 101 -0.60 0.56 -14.05
CA LEU A 101 -1.09 1.61 -13.15
C LEU A 101 0.06 2.11 -12.28
N SER A 102 0.17 3.44 -12.10
CA SER A 102 0.97 3.98 -11.02
C SER A 102 0.23 3.81 -9.69
N ILE A 103 0.99 3.74 -8.59
CA ILE A 103 0.41 3.70 -7.23
C ILE A 103 -0.55 4.87 -7.00
N VAL A 104 -0.20 6.07 -7.46
CA VAL A 104 -1.06 7.26 -7.37
C VAL A 104 -2.41 7.05 -8.07
N ASN A 105 -2.41 6.47 -9.28
CA ASN A 105 -3.64 6.22 -10.02
C ASN A 105 -4.48 5.11 -9.38
N PHE A 106 -3.84 4.06 -8.88
CA PHE A 106 -4.50 3.03 -8.07
C PHE A 106 -5.19 3.66 -6.86
N LEU A 107 -4.49 4.46 -6.06
CA LEU A 107 -5.05 5.11 -4.87
C LEU A 107 -6.18 6.09 -5.20
N LYS A 108 -6.08 6.83 -6.32
CA LYS A 108 -7.13 7.75 -6.78
C LYS A 108 -8.44 7.05 -7.14
N ALA A 109 -8.40 5.78 -7.52
CA ALA A 109 -9.60 4.98 -7.82
C ALA A 109 -10.45 4.69 -6.56
N PHE A 110 -9.88 4.83 -5.36
CA PHE A 110 -10.61 4.64 -4.11
C PHE A 110 -11.17 5.95 -3.54
N PRO A 111 -12.29 5.87 -2.77
CA PRO A 111 -12.78 7.01 -2.01
C PRO A 111 -11.69 7.57 -1.09
N ARG A 112 -11.66 8.90 -0.91
CA ARG A 112 -10.62 9.58 -0.12
C ARG A 112 -10.35 8.95 1.23
N LYS A 113 -11.43 8.58 1.96
CA LYS A 113 -11.33 7.95 3.29
C LYS A 113 -10.60 6.59 3.30
N LYS A 114 -10.54 5.92 2.14
CA LYS A 114 -9.90 4.60 2.01
C LYS A 114 -8.47 4.64 1.48
N ARG A 115 -8.01 5.77 0.99
CA ARG A 115 -6.68 5.89 0.38
C ARG A 115 -5.55 5.57 1.34
N LEU A 116 -5.63 6.09 2.58
CA LEU A 116 -4.64 5.82 3.61
C LEU A 116 -4.59 4.32 3.98
N GLU A 117 -5.75 3.67 4.11
CA GLU A 117 -5.84 2.24 4.37
C GLU A 117 -5.19 1.43 3.22
N MET A 118 -5.40 1.85 1.97
CA MET A 118 -4.75 1.21 0.81
C MET A 118 -3.22 1.43 0.79
N VAL A 119 -2.73 2.58 1.22
CA VAL A 119 -1.28 2.80 1.41
C VAL A 119 -0.74 1.89 2.51
N ASP A 120 -1.43 1.79 3.65
CA ASP A 120 -1.02 0.92 4.74
C ASP A 120 -1.09 -0.57 4.38
N LEU A 121 -2.03 -0.98 3.51
CA LEU A 121 -2.07 -2.31 2.89
C LEU A 121 -0.82 -2.54 2.01
N LEU A 122 -0.55 -1.65 1.06
CA LEU A 122 0.57 -1.80 0.12
C LEU A 122 1.94 -1.83 0.80
N ARG A 123 2.12 -1.13 1.93
CA ARG A 123 3.38 -1.18 2.69
C ARG A 123 3.46 -2.37 3.67
N GLY A 124 2.44 -3.22 3.73
CA GLY A 124 2.43 -4.38 4.64
C GLY A 124 2.10 -4.06 6.10
N ALA A 125 1.64 -2.85 6.41
CA ALA A 125 1.22 -2.47 7.77
C ALA A 125 -0.20 -2.91 8.11
N MET A 126 -1.00 -3.20 7.10
CA MET A 126 -2.34 -3.77 7.24
C MET A 126 -2.47 -5.03 6.40
N PRO A 127 -3.09 -6.06 6.92
CA PRO A 127 -3.41 -7.26 6.15
C PRO A 127 -4.56 -6.99 5.16
N LEU A 128 -4.73 -7.91 4.21
CA LEU A 128 -5.86 -7.89 3.27
C LEU A 128 -7.20 -7.80 4.03
N PRO A 129 -8.16 -6.95 3.62
CA PRO A 129 -9.45 -6.86 4.28
C PRO A 129 -10.23 -8.17 4.19
N ILE A 130 -10.94 -8.52 5.27
CA ILE A 130 -11.86 -9.67 5.30
C ILE A 130 -13.21 -9.27 4.73
N ASP A 131 -13.58 -8.00 4.87
CA ASP A 131 -14.83 -7.49 4.32
C ASP A 131 -14.82 -7.64 2.80
N PHE A 132 -15.75 -8.46 2.35
CA PHE A 132 -15.86 -8.81 0.94
C PHE A 132 -16.17 -7.60 0.05
N LYS A 133 -16.81 -6.58 0.59
CA LYS A 133 -17.13 -5.34 -0.09
C LYS A 133 -15.86 -4.54 -0.41
N GLU A 134 -14.95 -4.47 0.57
CA GLU A 134 -13.65 -3.80 0.40
C GLU A 134 -12.75 -4.58 -0.58
N LEU A 135 -12.73 -5.89 -0.45
CA LEU A 135 -11.99 -6.75 -1.36
C LEU A 135 -12.51 -6.65 -2.81
N THR A 136 -13.83 -6.59 -2.98
CA THR A 136 -14.46 -6.37 -4.28
C THR A 136 -14.06 -5.03 -4.90
N MET A 137 -13.89 -3.98 -4.11
CA MET A 137 -13.40 -2.68 -4.62
C MET A 137 -11.97 -2.81 -5.16
N ILE A 138 -11.09 -3.51 -4.45
CA ILE A 138 -9.72 -3.77 -4.92
C ILE A 138 -9.76 -4.56 -6.23
N ALA A 139 -10.54 -5.65 -6.27
CA ALA A 139 -10.70 -6.49 -7.46
C ALA A 139 -11.22 -5.70 -8.66
N GLN A 140 -12.20 -4.81 -8.48
CA GLN A 140 -12.75 -3.97 -9.54
C GLN A 140 -11.73 -2.99 -10.10
N VAL A 141 -10.95 -2.33 -9.23
CA VAL A 141 -9.89 -1.39 -9.66
C VAL A 141 -8.81 -2.12 -10.45
N LEU A 142 -8.48 -3.33 -10.02
CA LEU A 142 -7.47 -4.18 -10.66
C LEU A 142 -8.05 -5.11 -11.74
N ASP A 143 -9.38 -5.07 -11.98
CA ASP A 143 -10.08 -5.95 -12.94
C ASP A 143 -9.74 -7.44 -12.72
N LEU A 144 -9.62 -7.82 -11.49
CA LEU A 144 -9.34 -9.19 -11.10
C LEU A 144 -10.61 -10.02 -11.22
N LYS A 145 -10.45 -11.24 -11.70
CA LYS A 145 -11.53 -12.21 -11.76
C LYS A 145 -11.77 -12.83 -10.38
N LYS A 146 -12.92 -13.45 -10.25
CA LYS A 146 -13.33 -14.11 -9.01
C LYS A 146 -12.37 -15.20 -8.56
N ASP A 147 -11.85 -15.97 -9.50
CA ASP A 147 -10.89 -17.05 -9.26
C ASP A 147 -9.49 -16.56 -8.86
N GLU A 148 -9.18 -15.29 -9.14
CA GLU A 148 -7.91 -14.65 -8.72
C GLU A 148 -8.01 -14.08 -7.30
N ILE A 149 -9.11 -13.40 -6.97
CA ILE A 149 -9.24 -12.71 -5.67
C ILE A 149 -9.75 -13.64 -4.55
N TYR A 150 -10.53 -14.66 -4.90
CA TYR A 150 -11.16 -15.54 -3.93
C TYR A 150 -10.14 -16.34 -3.09
N PRO A 151 -9.08 -16.93 -3.66
CA PRO A 151 -8.06 -17.63 -2.88
C PRO A 151 -7.35 -16.73 -1.86
N LEU A 152 -7.15 -15.44 -2.18
CA LEU A 152 -6.54 -14.48 -1.26
C LEU A 152 -7.45 -14.22 -0.06
N TRP A 153 -8.74 -14.03 -0.31
CA TRP A 153 -9.73 -13.86 0.75
C TRP A 153 -9.86 -15.11 1.63
N GLU A 154 -9.90 -16.30 1.02
CA GLU A 154 -9.97 -17.57 1.73
C GLU A 154 -8.75 -17.76 2.64
N ASN A 155 -7.55 -17.50 2.13
CA ASN A 155 -6.31 -17.58 2.89
C ASN A 155 -6.32 -16.59 4.08
N ARG A 156 -6.74 -15.35 3.82
CA ARG A 156 -6.87 -14.34 4.88
C ARG A 156 -7.86 -14.73 5.96
N LEU A 157 -9.00 -15.28 5.60
CA LEU A 157 -10.00 -15.74 6.57
C LEU A 157 -9.49 -16.92 7.40
N ARG A 158 -8.74 -17.86 6.79
CA ARG A 158 -8.06 -18.94 7.53
C ARG A 158 -7.10 -18.39 8.58
N GLN A 159 -6.27 -17.42 8.22
CA GLN A 159 -5.35 -16.76 9.17
C GLN A 159 -6.10 -16.15 10.38
N VAL A 160 -7.25 -15.53 10.14
CA VAL A 160 -8.08 -14.94 11.21
C VAL A 160 -8.70 -16.00 12.09
N LEU A 161 -9.18 -17.09 11.52
CA LEU A 161 -9.74 -18.22 12.27
C LEU A 161 -8.65 -18.88 13.14
N GLU A 162 -7.46 -19.07 12.62
CA GLU A 162 -6.31 -19.58 13.38
C GLU A 162 -5.93 -18.64 14.54
N ALA A 163 -5.84 -17.34 14.26
CA ALA A 163 -5.53 -16.33 15.28
C ALA A 163 -6.61 -16.27 16.38
N SER A 164 -7.86 -16.65 16.07
CA SER A 164 -8.94 -16.78 17.04
C SER A 164 -8.90 -18.07 17.88
N GLY A 165 -7.89 -18.95 17.64
CA GLY A 165 -7.71 -20.22 18.33
C GLY A 165 -8.43 -21.40 17.69
N MET A 166 -9.00 -21.23 16.47
CA MET A 166 -9.63 -22.34 15.75
C MET A 166 -8.58 -23.27 15.15
N ASN A 167 -8.68 -24.55 15.43
CA ASN A 167 -7.86 -25.55 14.78
C ASN A 167 -8.36 -25.80 13.34
N ILE A 168 -7.71 -25.18 12.36
CA ILE A 168 -8.10 -25.26 10.93
C ILE A 168 -8.06 -26.69 10.40
N ASN A 169 -7.04 -27.45 10.78
CA ASN A 169 -6.89 -28.83 10.31
C ASN A 169 -8.00 -29.74 10.83
N ALA A 170 -8.36 -29.61 12.12
CA ALA A 170 -9.42 -30.40 12.73
C ALA A 170 -10.82 -30.04 12.19
N ASN A 171 -10.99 -28.80 11.72
CA ASN A 171 -12.27 -28.28 11.21
C ASN A 171 -12.28 -28.08 9.68
N SER A 172 -11.34 -28.66 8.96
CA SER A 172 -11.13 -28.39 7.52
C SER A 172 -12.37 -28.64 6.67
N ALA A 173 -13.12 -29.71 6.92
CA ALA A 173 -14.34 -30.03 6.18
C ALA A 173 -15.44 -28.95 6.38
N LEU A 174 -15.64 -28.49 7.62
CA LEU A 174 -16.60 -27.44 7.93
C LEU A 174 -16.18 -26.11 7.28
N ILE A 175 -14.92 -25.75 7.39
CA ILE A 175 -14.36 -24.51 6.84
C ILE A 175 -14.49 -24.52 5.31
N ASN A 176 -14.14 -25.62 4.64
CA ASN A 176 -14.30 -25.74 3.19
C ASN A 176 -15.77 -25.62 2.76
N THR A 177 -16.69 -26.23 3.51
CA THR A 177 -18.13 -26.10 3.24
C THR A 177 -18.59 -24.64 3.38
N MET A 178 -18.12 -23.93 4.42
CA MET A 178 -18.42 -22.51 4.59
C MET A 178 -17.89 -21.66 3.41
N PHE A 179 -16.68 -21.95 2.95
CA PHE A 179 -16.09 -21.26 1.80
C PHE A 179 -16.89 -21.53 0.51
N ASP A 180 -17.25 -22.77 0.23
CA ASP A 180 -18.02 -23.14 -0.94
C ASP A 180 -19.43 -22.52 -0.94
N CYS A 181 -20.04 -22.39 0.23
CA CYS A 181 -21.28 -21.64 0.39
C CYS A 181 -21.07 -20.14 0.12
N SER A 182 -20.00 -19.56 0.65
CA SER A 182 -19.67 -18.14 0.48
C SER A 182 -19.42 -17.76 -0.97
N LYS A 183 -18.79 -18.66 -1.76
CA LYS A 183 -18.57 -18.46 -3.21
C LYS A 183 -19.84 -18.11 -3.97
N LYS A 184 -21.00 -18.63 -3.54
CA LYS A 184 -22.30 -18.40 -4.19
C LYS A 184 -22.83 -16.98 -4.00
N PHE A 185 -22.41 -16.30 -2.93
CA PHE A 185 -22.85 -14.93 -2.60
C PHE A 185 -21.93 -13.85 -3.18
N ILE A 186 -20.82 -14.25 -3.77
CA ILE A 186 -19.82 -13.34 -4.32
C ILE A 186 -20.16 -13.06 -5.79
N ASN A 187 -20.85 -11.95 -6.04
CA ASN A 187 -21.17 -11.47 -7.39
C ASN A 187 -20.05 -10.50 -7.87
N LEU A 188 -18.89 -11.05 -8.22
CA LEU A 188 -17.96 -10.38 -9.14
C LEU A 188 -18.38 -10.82 -10.55
N LYS A 189 -18.63 -9.82 -11.42
CA LYS A 189 -18.84 -10.07 -12.85
C LYS A 189 -17.53 -10.52 -13.48
#